data_0c75f769422e82458691a94e5acccd7f
#
_entry.id   0c75f769422e82458691a94e5acccd7f
#
_cell.length_a   1.000
_cell.length_b   1.000
_cell.length_c   1.000
_cell.angle_alpha   90.00
_cell.angle_beta   90.00
_cell.angle_gamma   90.00
#
_symmetry.space_group_name_H-M   'P 1'
#
loop_
_entity.id
_entity.type
_entity.pdbx_description
1 polymer ?
#
loop_
_entity_poly.entity_id
_entity_poly.type
_entity_poly.pdbx_seq_one_letter_code
_entity_poly.pdbx_strand_id
1 'polypeptide(L)'
;LSYYIDPKDPKESKEESIFFRKDKFNAELSFGAKQIVTHFEEENIAFSALSKLADFETERKLSFYSTTNDPQKVAQENRKTLYPGFNKDRRTYLKSLINKFSEHKILVFEFIETWNKKEKANINGFYLTPSTIVLKRQKSYRREIFTLIHELGHYLLNIEEIDEIIGDDYTTYEGLDKI
;
A
#
# COMPACT_ATOMS: atom_id res chain seq x y z
N LEU A 1 -31.62 14.40 15.81
CA LEU A 1 -31.51 15.50 16.80
C LEU A 1 -30.96 15.02 18.14
N SER A 2 -31.30 13.82 18.61
CA SER A 2 -30.79 13.22 19.86
C SER A 2 -29.28 13.03 19.86
N TYR A 3 -28.65 12.82 18.69
CA TYR A 3 -27.22 12.65 18.53
C TYR A 3 -26.38 13.89 18.90
N TYR A 4 -26.98 15.09 18.76
CA TYR A 4 -26.30 16.36 19.10
C TYR A 4 -26.55 16.79 20.57
N ILE A 5 -27.34 16.07 21.32
CA ILE A 5 -27.74 16.44 22.70
C ILE A 5 -27.17 15.44 23.72
N ASP A 6 -26.66 14.29 23.29
CA ASP A 6 -26.04 13.32 24.19
C ASP A 6 -24.58 13.70 24.44
N PRO A 7 -24.22 14.15 25.67
CA PRO A 7 -22.85 14.50 26.01
C PRO A 7 -21.94 13.28 26.20
N LYS A 8 -22.43 12.07 25.93
CA LYS A 8 -21.54 10.91 25.88
C LYS A 8 -20.68 11.02 24.64
N ASP A 9 -19.39 11.25 24.85
CA ASP A 9 -18.41 11.11 23.80
C ASP A 9 -18.70 9.82 23.04
N PRO A 10 -18.84 9.86 21.69
CA PRO A 10 -18.86 8.65 20.94
C PRO A 10 -17.64 7.86 21.41
N LYS A 11 -17.83 6.60 21.80
CA LYS A 11 -16.69 5.72 22.05
C LYS A 11 -15.84 5.81 20.81
N GLU A 12 -14.83 6.67 20.88
CA GLU A 12 -13.79 6.75 19.88
C GLU A 12 -13.26 5.33 19.75
N SER A 13 -13.69 4.63 18.73
CA SER A 13 -12.81 3.63 18.14
C SER A 13 -11.63 4.46 17.63
N LYS A 14 -10.65 4.66 18.50
CA LYS A 14 -9.36 5.23 18.11
C LYS A 14 -8.74 4.23 17.14
N GLU A 15 -9.13 4.33 15.89
CA GLU A 15 -8.28 3.89 14.81
C GLU A 15 -7.10 4.84 14.88
N GLU A 16 -6.08 4.45 15.65
CA GLU A 16 -4.85 5.21 15.74
C GLU A 16 -4.28 5.30 14.33
N SER A 17 -4.12 6.54 13.85
CA SER A 17 -3.46 6.78 12.57
C SER A 17 -2.12 6.01 12.55
N ILE A 18 -1.77 5.51 11.38
CA ILE A 18 -0.46 4.86 11.14
C ILE A 18 0.70 5.71 11.69
N PHE A 19 0.57 7.04 11.78
CA PHE A 19 1.55 7.93 12.38
C PHE A 19 1.72 7.75 13.89
N PHE A 20 0.65 7.49 14.65
CA PHE A 20 0.74 7.22 16.09
C PHE A 20 1.28 5.82 16.38
N ARG A 21 1.10 4.90 15.46
CA ARG A 21 1.75 3.58 15.54
C ARG A 21 3.25 3.63 15.26
N LYS A 22 3.73 4.74 14.68
CA LYS A 22 5.11 4.97 14.25
C LYS A 22 6.13 5.31 15.33
N ASP A 23 5.73 5.60 16.55
CA ASP A 23 6.71 5.68 17.66
C ASP A 23 7.51 4.38 17.82
N LYS A 24 7.13 3.34 17.08
CA LYS A 24 7.85 2.08 16.95
C LYS A 24 8.73 1.96 15.69
N PHE A 25 8.62 2.89 14.72
CA PHE A 25 9.34 2.83 13.45
C PHE A 25 10.23 4.06 13.26
N ASN A 26 11.53 3.85 13.04
CA ASN A 26 12.56 4.90 12.93
C ASN A 26 12.55 5.68 11.58
N ALA A 27 11.49 5.62 10.80
CA ALA A 27 11.45 6.30 9.50
C ALA A 27 11.15 7.80 9.64
N GLU A 28 12.05 8.66 9.20
CA GLU A 28 11.85 10.10 9.09
C GLU A 28 11.10 10.43 7.79
N LEU A 29 9.78 10.49 7.84
CA LEU A 29 8.98 10.86 6.68
C LEU A 29 9.05 12.35 6.38
N SER A 30 9.27 12.65 5.11
CA SER A 30 9.15 14.03 4.61
C SER A 30 7.72 14.58 4.79
N PHE A 31 7.59 15.90 4.74
CA PHE A 31 6.29 16.55 4.82
C PHE A 31 5.33 16.05 3.71
N GLY A 32 5.84 15.93 2.46
CA GLY A 32 5.04 15.41 1.36
C GLY A 32 4.61 13.95 1.57
N ALA A 33 5.47 13.11 2.14
CA ALA A 33 5.09 11.74 2.50
C ALA A 33 3.96 11.70 3.54
N LYS A 34 4.05 12.55 4.57
CA LYS A 34 3.01 12.65 5.60
C LYS A 34 1.67 13.05 5.00
N GLN A 35 1.64 14.07 4.12
CA GLN A 35 0.41 14.50 3.45
C GLN A 35 -0.22 13.37 2.61
N ILE A 36 0.60 12.64 1.85
CA ILE A 36 0.12 11.54 1.02
C ILE A 36 -0.45 10.42 1.88
N VAL A 37 0.24 10.03 2.94
CA VAL A 37 -0.24 8.98 3.84
C VAL A 37 -1.56 9.39 4.49
N THR A 38 -1.67 10.61 5.04
CA THR A 38 -2.92 11.10 5.64
C THR A 38 -4.08 11.09 4.62
N HIS A 39 -3.82 11.57 3.40
CA HIS A 39 -4.84 11.59 2.35
C HIS A 39 -5.38 10.17 2.06
N PHE A 40 -4.50 9.18 1.88
CA PHE A 40 -4.95 7.82 1.59
C PHE A 40 -5.52 7.08 2.81
N GLU A 41 -5.16 7.45 4.04
CA GLU A 41 -5.86 6.97 5.24
C GLU A 41 -7.33 7.45 5.23
N GLU A 42 -7.56 8.73 4.94
CA GLU A 42 -8.91 9.30 4.82
C GLU A 42 -9.72 8.61 3.71
N GLU A 43 -9.12 8.40 2.53
CA GLU A 43 -9.75 7.69 1.42
C GLU A 43 -10.08 6.23 1.78
N ASN A 44 -9.19 5.54 2.50
CA ASN A 44 -9.40 4.17 2.94
C ASN A 44 -10.57 4.07 3.94
N ILE A 45 -10.68 5.02 4.86
CA ILE A 45 -11.79 5.13 5.81
C ILE A 45 -13.10 5.40 5.05
N ALA A 46 -13.09 6.35 4.11
CA ALA A 46 -14.26 6.68 3.30
C ALA A 46 -14.71 5.48 2.46
N PHE A 47 -13.78 4.77 1.82
CA PHE A 47 -14.07 3.56 1.07
C PHE A 47 -14.68 2.47 1.95
N SER A 48 -14.14 2.25 3.14
CA SER A 48 -14.66 1.26 4.10
C SER A 48 -16.09 1.60 4.53
N ALA A 49 -16.39 2.88 4.77
CA ALA A 49 -17.72 3.34 5.12
C ALA A 49 -18.72 3.14 3.96
N LEU A 50 -18.33 3.52 2.73
CA LEU A 50 -19.16 3.35 1.54
C LEU A 50 -19.41 1.87 1.23
N SER A 51 -18.40 1.02 1.39
CA SER A 51 -18.54 -0.43 1.18
C SER A 51 -19.56 -1.04 2.13
N LYS A 52 -19.53 -0.63 3.40
CA LYS A 52 -20.54 -1.06 4.39
C LYS A 52 -21.94 -0.59 4.03
N LEU A 53 -22.09 0.65 3.55
CA LEU A 53 -23.40 1.20 3.13
C LEU A 53 -23.95 0.51 1.88
N ALA A 54 -23.06 0.03 1.00
CA ALA A 54 -23.44 -0.64 -0.23
C ALA A 54 -23.54 -2.17 -0.10
N ASP A 55 -23.43 -2.73 1.10
CA ASP A 55 -23.35 -4.17 1.34
C ASP A 55 -22.28 -4.87 0.48
N PHE A 56 -21.19 -4.14 0.21
CA PHE A 56 -20.09 -4.66 -0.57
C PHE A 56 -19.08 -5.36 0.33
N GLU A 57 -18.85 -6.65 0.06
CA GLU A 57 -17.86 -7.43 0.79
C GLU A 57 -16.44 -6.93 0.51
N THR A 58 -15.79 -6.46 1.55
CA THR A 58 -14.36 -6.05 1.52
C THR A 58 -13.46 -7.04 2.25
N GLU A 59 -14.00 -8.20 2.62
CA GLU A 59 -13.26 -9.19 3.39
C GLU A 59 -12.01 -9.66 2.64
N ARG A 60 -10.94 -9.77 3.40
CA ARG A 60 -9.66 -10.27 2.93
C ARG A 60 -9.79 -11.71 2.44
N LYS A 61 -9.31 -12.00 1.24
CA LYS A 61 -9.36 -13.34 0.65
C LYS A 61 -8.07 -14.15 0.85
N LEU A 62 -6.92 -13.50 0.99
CA LEU A 62 -5.65 -14.18 1.18
C LEU A 62 -5.35 -14.39 2.66
N SER A 63 -4.76 -15.53 2.98
CA SER A 63 -4.39 -15.91 4.34
C SER A 63 -3.35 -14.97 4.94
N PHE A 64 -3.37 -14.85 6.27
CA PHE A 64 -2.29 -14.21 7.02
C PHE A 64 -1.10 -15.15 7.15
N TYR A 65 0.09 -14.58 7.13
CA TYR A 65 1.34 -15.28 7.40
C TYR A 65 2.05 -14.62 8.58
N SER A 66 2.94 -15.38 9.21
CA SER A 66 3.81 -14.90 10.27
C SER A 66 5.24 -14.76 9.75
N THR A 67 6.03 -13.90 10.37
CA THR A 67 7.49 -13.80 10.12
C THR A 67 8.26 -15.11 10.38
N THR A 68 7.63 -16.08 11.07
CA THR A 68 8.18 -17.42 11.28
C THR A 68 7.94 -18.39 10.11
N ASN A 69 7.06 -18.02 9.16
CA ASN A 69 6.83 -18.83 7.97
C ASN A 69 8.04 -18.78 7.03
N ASP A 70 8.28 -19.87 6.32
CA ASP A 70 9.32 -19.93 5.29
C ASP A 70 8.96 -18.98 4.13
N PRO A 71 9.77 -17.92 3.86
CA PRO A 71 9.45 -16.93 2.83
C PRO A 71 9.32 -17.54 1.43
N GLN A 72 10.10 -18.59 1.13
CA GLN A 72 10.06 -19.21 -0.19
C GLN A 72 8.74 -19.94 -0.42
N LYS A 73 8.23 -20.64 0.60
CA LYS A 73 6.92 -21.31 0.52
C LYS A 73 5.80 -20.31 0.38
N VAL A 74 5.81 -19.25 1.20
CA VAL A 74 4.82 -18.16 1.12
C VAL A 74 4.81 -17.56 -0.27
N ALA A 75 5.99 -17.23 -0.83
CA ALA A 75 6.11 -16.68 -2.18
C ALA A 75 5.58 -17.64 -3.25
N GLN A 76 5.89 -18.94 -3.16
CA GLN A 76 5.42 -19.95 -4.12
C GLN A 76 3.90 -20.11 -4.09
N GLU A 77 3.29 -20.15 -2.90
CA GLU A 77 1.84 -20.27 -2.74
C GLU A 77 1.11 -19.06 -3.32
N ASN A 78 1.53 -17.85 -2.93
CA ASN A 78 0.90 -16.63 -3.41
C ASN A 78 1.15 -16.41 -4.91
N ARG A 79 2.31 -16.81 -5.43
CA ARG A 79 2.56 -16.76 -6.87
C ARG A 79 1.60 -17.61 -7.68
N LYS A 80 1.20 -18.79 -7.22
CA LYS A 80 0.22 -19.63 -7.92
C LYS A 80 -1.13 -18.94 -8.08
N THR A 81 -1.50 -18.13 -7.09
CA THR A 81 -2.78 -17.44 -7.04
C THR A 81 -2.76 -16.09 -7.77
N LEU A 82 -1.69 -15.30 -7.58
CA LEU A 82 -1.61 -13.91 -8.02
C LEU A 82 -0.85 -13.71 -9.33
N TYR A 83 -0.16 -14.73 -9.84
CA TYR A 83 0.64 -14.57 -11.05
C TYR A 83 -0.25 -14.44 -12.31
N PRO A 84 -0.21 -13.30 -13.03
CA PRO A 84 -1.10 -13.05 -14.16
C PRO A 84 -0.66 -13.72 -15.47
N GLY A 85 0.42 -14.48 -15.47
CA GLY A 85 1.09 -14.99 -16.66
C GLY A 85 2.18 -14.04 -17.16
N PHE A 86 3.13 -14.59 -17.89
CA PHE A 86 4.25 -13.82 -18.40
C PHE A 86 3.81 -12.87 -19.52
N ASN A 87 4.24 -11.60 -19.43
CA ASN A 87 4.09 -10.62 -20.52
C ASN A 87 5.42 -9.85 -20.68
N LYS A 88 5.90 -9.72 -21.91
CA LYS A 88 7.13 -8.95 -22.21
C LYS A 88 6.95 -7.46 -21.98
N ASP A 89 5.73 -6.93 -22.23
CA ASP A 89 5.40 -5.54 -21.94
C ASP A 89 5.11 -5.37 -20.45
N ARG A 90 6.02 -4.68 -19.76
CA ARG A 90 5.97 -4.46 -18.32
C ARG A 90 4.76 -3.65 -17.87
N ARG A 91 4.30 -2.71 -18.70
CA ARG A 91 3.09 -1.93 -18.41
C ARG A 91 1.86 -2.83 -18.37
N THR A 92 1.72 -3.68 -19.37
CA THR A 92 0.62 -4.65 -19.45
C THR A 92 0.73 -5.65 -18.30
N TYR A 93 1.93 -6.12 -17.97
CA TYR A 93 2.16 -7.01 -16.83
C TYR A 93 1.74 -6.37 -15.50
N LEU A 94 2.15 -5.11 -15.23
CA LEU A 94 1.76 -4.38 -14.02
C LEU A 94 0.24 -4.24 -13.92
N LYS A 95 -0.44 -3.85 -15.01
CA LYS A 95 -1.91 -3.78 -15.04
C LYS A 95 -2.58 -5.12 -14.76
N SER A 96 -2.05 -6.20 -15.34
CA SER A 96 -2.56 -7.55 -15.09
C SER A 96 -2.36 -7.99 -13.65
N LEU A 97 -1.25 -7.59 -13.03
CA LEU A 97 -0.98 -7.87 -11.63
C LEU A 97 -1.94 -7.10 -10.70
N ILE A 98 -2.17 -5.80 -10.97
CA ILE A 98 -3.16 -5.00 -10.24
C ILE A 98 -4.56 -5.60 -10.37
N ASN A 99 -4.94 -6.06 -11.56
CA ASN A 99 -6.22 -6.74 -11.77
C ASN A 99 -6.32 -8.03 -10.93
N LYS A 100 -5.24 -8.82 -10.87
CA LYS A 100 -5.19 -10.01 -10.01
C LYS A 100 -5.36 -9.66 -8.54
N PHE A 101 -4.75 -8.58 -8.07
CA PHE A 101 -4.94 -8.09 -6.70
C PHE A 101 -6.40 -7.71 -6.45
N SER A 102 -7.03 -7.01 -7.40
CA SER A 102 -8.45 -6.65 -7.32
C SER A 102 -9.38 -7.87 -7.23
N GLU A 103 -9.10 -8.97 -7.97
CA GLU A 103 -9.85 -10.24 -7.86
C GLU A 103 -9.80 -10.82 -6.43
N HIS A 104 -8.74 -10.50 -5.68
CA HIS A 104 -8.55 -10.89 -4.29
C HIS A 104 -8.93 -9.82 -3.27
N LYS A 105 -9.69 -8.80 -3.71
CA LYS A 105 -10.16 -7.69 -2.85
C LYS A 105 -9.02 -6.83 -2.28
N ILE A 106 -7.86 -6.81 -2.95
CA ILE A 106 -6.78 -5.89 -2.63
C ILE A 106 -6.94 -4.66 -3.51
N LEU A 107 -7.16 -3.50 -2.89
CA LEU A 107 -7.22 -2.22 -3.59
C LEU A 107 -5.82 -1.70 -3.85
N VAL A 108 -5.59 -1.21 -5.05
CA VAL A 108 -4.32 -0.57 -5.39
C VAL A 108 -4.60 0.85 -5.86
N PHE A 109 -4.16 1.83 -5.07
CA PHE A 109 -4.17 3.24 -5.45
C PHE A 109 -2.82 3.65 -5.99
N GLU A 110 -2.81 4.56 -6.96
CA GLU A 110 -1.59 5.12 -7.51
C GLU A 110 -1.55 6.63 -7.26
N PHE A 111 -0.40 7.16 -6.84
CA PHE A 111 -0.19 8.59 -6.76
C PHE A 111 0.98 9.05 -7.63
N ILE A 112 0.88 10.31 -8.08
CA ILE A 112 1.92 10.95 -8.89
C ILE A 112 2.61 11.98 -8.00
N GLU A 113 3.94 11.95 -7.99
CA GLU A 113 4.73 12.92 -7.25
C GLU A 113 4.56 14.33 -7.84
N THR A 114 4.42 15.33 -6.96
CA THR A 114 4.36 16.72 -7.37
C THR A 114 5.73 17.22 -7.86
N TRP A 115 5.72 18.22 -8.75
CA TRP A 115 6.94 18.89 -9.22
C TRP A 115 7.62 19.75 -8.14
N ASN A 116 6.91 20.08 -7.08
CA ASN A 116 7.43 20.87 -5.99
C ASN A 116 8.43 20.07 -5.14
N LYS A 117 9.71 20.43 -5.20
CA LYS A 117 10.77 19.73 -4.46
C LYS A 117 10.56 19.71 -2.94
N LYS A 118 9.87 20.72 -2.39
CA LYS A 118 9.59 20.81 -0.93
C LYS A 118 8.51 19.83 -0.47
N GLU A 119 7.67 19.38 -1.42
CA GLU A 119 6.56 18.46 -1.16
C GLU A 119 6.87 17.03 -1.64
N LYS A 120 8.11 16.77 -2.05
CA LYS A 120 8.50 15.43 -2.48
C LYS A 120 8.36 14.43 -1.33
N ALA A 121 7.68 13.33 -1.65
CA ALA A 121 7.56 12.21 -0.73
C ALA A 121 8.76 11.28 -0.85
N ASN A 122 9.40 10.99 0.28
CA ASN A 122 10.48 10.02 0.38
C ASN A 122 9.96 8.58 0.60
N ILE A 123 8.86 8.24 -0.08
CA ILE A 123 8.24 6.91 -0.05
C ILE A 123 7.92 6.45 -1.47
N ASN A 124 7.92 5.14 -1.71
CA ASN A 124 7.57 4.53 -3.00
C ASN A 124 6.20 3.85 -2.97
N GLY A 125 5.76 3.42 -1.83
CA GLY A 125 4.48 2.79 -1.58
C GLY A 125 4.28 2.57 -0.09
N PHE A 126 3.11 2.09 0.28
CA PHE A 126 2.78 1.63 1.62
C PHE A 126 1.49 0.82 1.61
N TYR A 127 1.34 0.00 2.63
CA TYR A 127 0.15 -0.79 2.88
C TYR A 127 -0.70 -0.16 4.00
N LEU A 128 -2.02 -0.14 3.80
CA LEU A 128 -3.02 0.24 4.80
C LEU A 128 -3.98 -0.94 5.03
N THR A 129 -4.24 -1.25 6.28
CA THR A 129 -5.23 -2.27 6.64
C THR A 129 -6.65 -1.82 6.23
N PRO A 130 -7.56 -2.74 5.88
CA PRO A 130 -7.35 -4.21 5.82
C PRO A 130 -6.75 -4.71 4.51
N SER A 131 -6.81 -3.97 3.40
CA SER A 131 -6.47 -4.49 2.08
C SER A 131 -6.18 -3.42 1.03
N THR A 132 -5.60 -2.30 1.43
CA THR A 132 -5.25 -1.19 0.53
C THR A 132 -3.75 -1.07 0.38
N ILE A 133 -3.27 -1.05 -0.85
CA ILE A 133 -1.88 -0.75 -1.22
C ILE A 133 -1.86 0.58 -1.97
N VAL A 134 -0.96 1.46 -1.58
CA VAL A 134 -0.73 2.74 -2.25
C VAL A 134 0.63 2.72 -2.93
N LEU A 135 0.68 3.05 -4.22
CA LEU A 135 1.85 2.91 -5.07
C LEU A 135 2.20 4.24 -5.73
N LYS A 136 3.46 4.66 -5.62
CA LYS A 136 3.98 5.82 -6.35
C LYS A 136 4.20 5.48 -7.82
N ARG A 137 3.62 6.29 -8.73
CA ARG A 137 3.93 6.21 -10.16
C ARG A 137 5.39 6.63 -10.40
N GLN A 138 6.14 5.75 -11.05
CA GLN A 138 7.55 5.93 -11.33
C GLN A 138 7.84 5.89 -12.82
N LYS A 139 9.02 6.34 -13.23
CA LYS A 139 9.48 6.25 -14.62
C LYS A 139 9.74 4.80 -15.07
N SER A 140 10.03 3.91 -14.13
CA SER A 140 10.34 2.50 -14.37
C SER A 140 9.22 1.58 -13.86
N TYR A 141 8.57 0.88 -14.76
CA TYR A 141 7.58 -0.16 -14.40
C TYR A 141 8.18 -1.31 -13.59
N ARG A 142 9.48 -1.58 -13.70
CA ARG A 142 10.15 -2.59 -12.86
C ARG A 142 10.11 -2.18 -11.39
N ARG A 143 10.37 -0.90 -11.11
CA ARG A 143 10.33 -0.37 -9.75
C ARG A 143 8.90 -0.40 -9.19
N GLU A 144 7.91 0.00 -9.99
CA GLU A 144 6.50 -0.06 -9.59
C GLU A 144 6.09 -1.52 -9.27
N ILE A 145 6.45 -2.49 -10.12
CA ILE A 145 6.18 -3.91 -9.89
C ILE A 145 6.89 -4.38 -8.61
N PHE A 146 8.16 -4.01 -8.41
CA PHE A 146 8.90 -4.38 -7.21
C PHE A 146 8.23 -3.81 -5.96
N THR A 147 7.90 -2.51 -5.95
CA THR A 147 7.21 -1.86 -4.84
C THR A 147 5.86 -2.53 -4.57
N LEU A 148 5.07 -2.82 -5.62
CA LEU A 148 3.78 -3.48 -5.46
C LEU A 148 3.90 -4.87 -4.80
N ILE A 149 4.92 -5.65 -5.18
CA ILE A 149 5.18 -6.97 -4.56
C ILE A 149 5.71 -6.81 -3.13
N HIS A 150 6.50 -5.77 -2.86
CA HIS A 150 6.98 -5.44 -1.51
C HIS A 150 5.79 -5.12 -0.57
N GLU A 151 4.90 -4.23 -1.00
CA GLU A 151 3.68 -3.89 -0.25
C GLU A 151 2.72 -5.09 -0.10
N LEU A 152 2.71 -6.01 -1.07
CA LEU A 152 2.03 -7.29 -0.90
C LEU A 152 2.61 -8.10 0.26
N GLY A 153 3.92 -8.05 0.49
CA GLY A 153 4.56 -8.66 1.65
C GLY A 153 3.99 -8.11 2.96
N HIS A 154 3.89 -6.79 3.10
CA HIS A 154 3.27 -6.12 4.25
C HIS A 154 1.80 -6.52 4.42
N TYR A 155 1.05 -6.57 3.32
CA TYR A 155 -0.33 -7.06 3.33
C TYR A 155 -0.40 -8.51 3.83
N LEU A 156 0.43 -9.42 3.35
CA LEU A 156 0.41 -10.83 3.75
C LEU A 156 0.75 -11.03 5.23
N LEU A 157 1.65 -10.22 5.75
CA LEU A 157 2.03 -10.21 7.17
C LEU A 157 1.06 -9.40 8.04
N ASN A 158 0.17 -8.61 7.42
CA ASN A 158 -0.70 -7.65 8.09
C ASN A 158 0.07 -6.65 8.98
N ILE A 159 1.18 -6.15 8.46
CA ILE A 159 2.05 -5.19 9.12
C ILE A 159 2.00 -3.89 8.35
N GLU A 160 1.40 -2.85 8.93
CA GLU A 160 1.45 -1.50 8.38
C GLU A 160 2.82 -0.90 8.69
N GLU A 161 3.64 -0.79 7.67
CA GLU A 161 4.95 -0.17 7.71
C GLU A 161 5.10 0.76 6.51
N ILE A 162 5.86 1.81 6.65
CA ILE A 162 6.16 2.74 5.57
C ILE A 162 7.66 2.82 5.45
N ASP A 163 8.17 2.31 4.36
CA ASP A 163 9.59 2.33 4.08
C ASP A 163 10.02 3.69 3.52
N GLU A 164 11.01 4.27 4.17
CA GLU A 164 11.68 5.46 3.69
C GLU A 164 12.64 5.12 2.54
N ILE A 165 12.68 5.97 1.52
CA ILE A 165 13.73 5.87 0.49
C ILE A 165 15.03 6.36 1.10
N ILE A 166 15.89 5.45 1.51
CA ILE A 166 17.21 5.75 2.03
C ILE A 166 18.15 6.03 0.86
N GLY A 167 18.37 7.32 0.57
CA GLY A 167 19.39 7.79 -0.36
C GLY A 167 19.10 7.64 -1.86
N ASP A 168 19.86 8.38 -2.67
CA ASP A 168 19.83 8.37 -4.14
C ASP A 168 20.54 7.15 -4.76
N ASP A 169 20.78 6.08 -4.03
CA ASP A 169 21.52 4.90 -4.50
C ASP A 169 20.86 4.14 -5.67
N TYR A 170 19.69 4.58 -6.09
CA TYR A 170 19.00 4.03 -7.27
C TYR A 170 19.54 4.58 -8.61
N THR A 171 20.47 5.52 -8.61
CA THR A 171 21.09 6.04 -9.85
C THR A 171 21.99 5.00 -10.54
N THR A 172 22.45 4.00 -9.81
CA THR A 172 23.31 2.93 -10.35
C THR A 172 22.56 1.94 -11.25
N TYR A 173 21.23 1.90 -11.22
CA TYR A 173 20.44 0.98 -12.06
C TYR A 173 19.94 1.59 -13.38
N GLU A 174 20.19 2.88 -13.65
CA GLU A 174 19.81 3.49 -14.92
C GLU A 174 20.59 2.92 -16.13
N GLY A 175 21.71 2.26 -15.88
CA GLY A 175 22.54 1.61 -16.92
C GLY A 175 22.06 0.23 -17.39
N LEU A 176 21.26 -0.47 -16.60
CA LEU A 176 20.83 -1.84 -16.90
C LEU A 176 19.51 -1.94 -17.69
N ASP A 177 18.79 -0.84 -17.85
CA ASP A 177 17.57 -0.80 -18.66
C ASP A 177 17.84 -0.63 -20.17
N LYS A 178 19.13 -0.59 -20.59
CA LYS A 178 19.54 -0.43 -22.00
C LYS A 178 20.07 -1.69 -22.66
N ILE A 179 19.94 -2.86 -22.00
CA ILE A 179 20.29 -4.15 -22.60
C ILE A 179 19.03 -4.98 -22.82
#